data_dd46bb396385026160165a1adb378855
#
_entry.id   dd46bb396385026160165a1adb378855
#
_cell.length_a   1.000
_cell.length_b   1.000
_cell.length_c   1.000
_cell.angle_alpha   90.00
_cell.angle_beta   90.00
_cell.angle_gamma   90.00
#
_symmetry.space_group_name_H-M   'P 1'
#
loop_
_entity.id
_entity.type
_entity.pdbx_description
1 polymer ?
#
loop_
_entity_poly.entity_id
_entity_poly.type
_entity_poly.pdbx_seq_one_letter_code
_entity_poly.pdbx_strand_id
1 'polypeptide(L)'
;PSVRLGFQRLPGDFIKIGFGDMAALEALTAQFGTRIAAVLLEPIQGESGVLVAPSGYLKALREHCTRHGWLMMLDEIQTGIGRTGTWFAFQHEGIVPDVMTLAKGLGNGVPIGACLARAAVAQLFTPGSHGSTFGGNPLACRVGCTVLEIIQEQGLLENAARQGEHLLARLRIELEEHPQVRAIRGKGLMIGIELASPYRDLAQRAAQEHGLLINVTRGKIIRLLPPLTLERKEVEMIVRAITRLLD
;
A
#
# COMPACT_ATOMS: atom_id res chain seq x y z
N PRO A 1 2.31 -16.08 -8.34
CA PRO A 1 2.83 -17.13 -9.21
C PRO A 1 2.61 -16.83 -10.69
N SER A 2 1.40 -16.36 -11.12
CA SER A 2 1.09 -16.06 -12.53
C SER A 2 1.96 -14.97 -13.16
N VAL A 3 2.33 -13.95 -12.39
CA VAL A 3 3.19 -12.85 -12.85
C VAL A 3 4.64 -13.29 -13.13
N ARG A 4 5.03 -14.48 -12.65
CA ARG A 4 6.38 -15.02 -12.82
C ARG A 4 6.49 -16.02 -13.97
N LEU A 5 5.36 -16.43 -14.56
CA LEU A 5 5.34 -17.31 -15.70
C LEU A 5 6.04 -16.64 -16.89
N GLY A 6 7.08 -17.26 -17.41
CA GLY A 6 7.89 -16.73 -18.51
C GLY A 6 9.19 -16.02 -18.07
N PHE A 7 9.33 -15.67 -16.78
CA PHE A 7 10.62 -15.23 -16.27
C PHE A 7 11.42 -16.43 -15.76
N GLN A 8 12.62 -16.62 -16.29
CA GLN A 8 13.56 -17.62 -15.81
C GLN A 8 14.04 -17.28 -14.38
N ARG A 9 15.07 -17.85 -13.88
CA ARG A 9 15.53 -17.72 -12.49
C ARG A 9 15.47 -16.28 -11.97
N LEU A 10 14.67 -16.05 -10.92
CA LEU A 10 14.77 -14.82 -10.13
C LEU A 10 16.17 -14.73 -9.50
N PRO A 11 16.68 -13.52 -9.22
CA PRO A 11 17.90 -13.35 -8.47
C PRO A 11 17.86 -14.21 -7.20
N GLY A 12 18.91 -15.01 -6.97
CA GLY A 12 18.98 -15.99 -5.89
C GLY A 12 19.14 -15.40 -4.49
N ASP A 13 19.27 -14.08 -4.41
CA ASP A 13 19.67 -13.38 -3.18
C ASP A 13 18.48 -12.85 -2.36
N PHE A 14 17.25 -13.34 -2.66
CA PHE A 14 16.04 -12.96 -1.93
C PHE A 14 15.38 -14.16 -1.26
N ILE A 15 15.18 -14.04 0.05
CA ILE A 15 14.41 -14.99 0.84
C ILE A 15 13.07 -14.35 1.17
N LYS A 16 11.95 -15.06 0.93
CA LYS A 16 10.60 -14.60 1.26
C LYS A 16 10.10 -15.29 2.51
N ILE A 17 9.56 -14.48 3.42
CA ILE A 17 8.86 -14.94 4.64
C ILE A 17 7.39 -14.49 4.62
N GLY A 18 6.59 -15.00 5.54
CA GLY A 18 5.22 -14.53 5.77
C GLY A 18 5.20 -13.05 6.15
N PHE A 19 4.21 -12.32 5.62
CA PHE A 19 4.01 -10.91 6.00
C PHE A 19 3.52 -10.84 7.46
N GLY A 20 4.19 -10.05 8.28
CA GLY A 20 3.90 -9.95 9.72
C GLY A 20 4.55 -11.02 10.58
N ASP A 21 5.35 -11.93 10.01
CA ASP A 21 5.94 -13.06 10.72
C ASP A 21 7.35 -12.72 11.25
N MET A 22 7.39 -12.18 12.48
CA MET A 22 8.64 -11.90 13.18
C MET A 22 9.40 -13.16 13.58
N ALA A 23 8.70 -14.27 13.87
CA ALA A 23 9.35 -15.53 14.26
C ALA A 23 10.15 -16.13 13.07
N ALA A 24 9.58 -16.08 11.86
CA ALA A 24 10.30 -16.46 10.66
C ALA A 24 11.52 -15.56 10.41
N LEU A 25 11.39 -14.25 10.68
CA LEU A 25 12.52 -13.32 10.56
C LEU A 25 13.65 -13.66 11.56
N GLU A 26 13.32 -13.95 12.79
CA GLU A 26 14.28 -14.36 13.83
C GLU A 26 14.99 -15.66 13.46
N ALA A 27 14.28 -16.65 12.94
CA ALA A 27 14.86 -17.90 12.46
C ALA A 27 15.84 -17.66 11.31
N LEU A 28 15.50 -16.78 10.35
CA LEU A 28 16.43 -16.39 9.28
C LEU A 28 17.63 -15.62 9.82
N THR A 29 17.44 -14.79 10.84
CA THR A 29 18.55 -14.07 11.50
C THR A 29 19.57 -15.03 12.09
N ALA A 30 19.10 -16.06 12.78
CA ALA A 30 19.98 -17.08 13.35
C ALA A 30 20.80 -17.82 12.28
N GLN A 31 20.24 -18.04 11.09
CA GLN A 31 20.87 -18.77 10.01
C GLN A 31 21.75 -17.89 9.09
N PHE A 32 21.30 -16.67 8.78
CA PHE A 32 21.87 -15.82 7.73
C PHE A 32 22.19 -14.40 8.17
N GLY A 33 22.09 -14.05 9.46
CA GLY A 33 22.10 -12.67 9.95
C GLY A 33 23.22 -11.79 9.41
N THR A 34 24.43 -12.30 9.35
CA THR A 34 25.61 -11.57 8.82
C THR A 34 25.58 -11.38 7.29
N ARG A 35 24.71 -12.08 6.59
CA ARG A 35 24.57 -12.04 5.12
C ARG A 35 23.35 -11.24 4.66
N ILE A 36 22.47 -10.85 5.57
CA ILE A 36 21.27 -10.06 5.26
C ILE A 36 21.65 -8.58 5.24
N ALA A 37 21.42 -7.93 4.10
CA ALA A 37 21.68 -6.50 3.92
C ALA A 37 20.46 -5.64 4.21
N ALA A 38 19.26 -6.14 3.89
CA ALA A 38 18.03 -5.35 3.98
C ALA A 38 16.78 -6.22 4.13
N VAL A 39 15.72 -5.62 4.65
CA VAL A 39 14.35 -6.14 4.57
C VAL A 39 13.52 -5.18 3.73
N LEU A 40 12.85 -5.68 2.69
CA LEU A 40 11.99 -4.92 1.79
C LEU A 40 10.54 -5.41 1.91
N LEU A 41 9.60 -4.49 2.16
CA LEU A 41 8.18 -4.81 2.23
C LEU A 41 7.30 -3.60 1.91
N GLU A 42 6.04 -3.87 1.56
CA GLU A 42 4.96 -2.87 1.59
C GLU A 42 4.45 -2.73 3.03
N PRO A 43 4.22 -1.52 3.59
CA PRO A 43 3.59 -1.36 4.91
C PRO A 43 2.18 -1.97 4.99
N ILE A 44 1.43 -1.87 3.90
CA ILE A 44 0.17 -2.58 3.65
C ILE A 44 0.28 -3.20 2.28
N GLN A 45 0.13 -4.52 2.17
CA GLN A 45 0.23 -5.21 0.89
C GLN A 45 -1.01 -4.97 0.03
N GLY A 46 -0.88 -4.16 -1.03
CA GLY A 46 -2.00 -3.76 -1.88
C GLY A 46 -2.54 -4.90 -2.75
N GLU A 47 -1.71 -5.46 -3.63
CA GLU A 47 -2.09 -6.52 -4.58
C GLU A 47 -2.42 -7.85 -3.90
N SER A 48 -1.91 -8.06 -2.70
CA SER A 48 -2.21 -9.22 -1.89
C SER A 48 -3.60 -9.17 -1.23
N GLY A 49 -4.33 -8.04 -1.38
CA GLY A 49 -5.70 -7.88 -0.88
C GLY A 49 -5.79 -6.99 0.35
N VAL A 50 -5.07 -5.91 0.35
CA VAL A 50 -5.02 -4.92 1.43
C VAL A 50 -4.70 -5.59 2.77
N LEU A 51 -3.58 -6.33 2.79
CA LEU A 51 -3.14 -6.98 4.03
C LEU A 51 -2.44 -5.94 4.91
N VAL A 52 -3.05 -5.65 6.03
CA VAL A 52 -2.51 -4.76 7.07
C VAL A 52 -1.70 -5.61 8.03
N ALA A 53 -0.48 -5.20 8.33
CA ALA A 53 0.36 -5.89 9.31
C ALA A 53 -0.26 -5.80 10.72
N PRO A 54 0.03 -6.77 11.61
CA PRO A 54 -0.30 -6.65 13.02
C PRO A 54 0.24 -5.35 13.61
N SER A 55 -0.49 -4.76 14.55
CA SER A 55 -0.05 -3.54 15.25
C SER A 55 1.32 -3.75 15.89
N GLY A 56 2.21 -2.76 15.75
CA GLY A 56 3.57 -2.83 16.27
C GLY A 56 4.57 -3.63 15.42
N TYR A 57 4.13 -4.30 14.35
CA TYR A 57 5.01 -5.09 13.49
C TYR A 57 6.11 -4.25 12.83
N LEU A 58 5.76 -3.12 12.22
CA LEU A 58 6.76 -2.27 11.56
C LEU A 58 7.74 -1.68 12.59
N LYS A 59 7.28 -1.40 13.80
CA LYS A 59 8.15 -0.94 14.89
C LYS A 59 9.13 -2.04 15.31
N ALA A 60 8.64 -3.24 15.57
CA ALA A 60 9.49 -4.39 15.91
C ALA A 60 10.50 -4.70 14.78
N LEU A 61 10.05 -4.63 13.53
CA LEU A 61 10.92 -4.81 12.36
C LEU A 61 12.00 -3.72 12.28
N ARG A 62 11.65 -2.44 12.54
CA ARG A 62 12.62 -1.34 12.57
C ARG A 62 13.69 -1.56 13.64
N GLU A 63 13.27 -1.95 14.84
CA GLU A 63 14.17 -2.27 15.95
C GLU A 63 15.08 -3.44 15.62
N HIS A 64 14.52 -4.49 15.01
CA HIS A 64 15.27 -5.66 14.56
C HIS A 64 16.33 -5.29 13.51
N CYS A 65 15.95 -4.55 12.46
CA CYS A 65 16.88 -4.08 11.44
C CYS A 65 18.01 -3.22 12.04
N THR A 66 17.67 -2.32 12.97
CA THR A 66 18.66 -1.47 13.65
C THR A 66 19.66 -2.29 14.44
N ARG A 67 19.20 -3.29 15.20
CA ARG A 67 20.04 -4.18 16.01
C ARG A 67 21.04 -4.97 15.18
N HIS A 68 20.65 -5.35 13.97
CA HIS A 68 21.47 -6.19 13.09
C HIS A 68 22.20 -5.41 12.00
N GLY A 69 22.07 -4.08 11.95
CA GLY A 69 22.72 -3.25 10.94
C GLY A 69 22.13 -3.43 9.53
N TRP A 70 20.87 -3.88 9.42
CA TRP A 70 20.18 -4.06 8.15
C TRP A 70 19.41 -2.81 7.74
N LEU A 71 19.27 -2.60 6.46
CA LEU A 71 18.38 -1.55 5.94
C LEU A 71 16.92 -1.99 6.02
N MET A 72 16.07 -1.11 6.55
CA MET A 72 14.63 -1.25 6.40
C MET A 72 14.18 -0.44 5.19
N MET A 73 13.66 -1.13 4.18
CA MET A 73 13.23 -0.56 2.92
C MET A 73 11.71 -0.73 2.79
N LEU A 74 10.99 0.37 2.60
CA LEU A 74 9.52 0.36 2.46
C LEU A 74 9.08 0.74 1.06
N ASP A 75 8.23 -0.10 0.48
CA ASP A 75 7.51 0.21 -0.74
C ASP A 75 6.21 0.95 -0.38
N GLU A 76 6.28 2.27 -0.46
CA GLU A 76 5.13 3.18 -0.23
C GLU A 76 4.46 3.61 -1.55
N ILE A 77 4.70 2.89 -2.64
CA ILE A 77 4.14 3.19 -3.96
C ILE A 77 2.60 3.24 -3.93
N GLN A 78 1.97 2.37 -3.14
CA GLN A 78 0.52 2.35 -3.02
C GLN A 78 0.00 2.99 -1.73
N THR A 79 0.76 2.93 -0.65
CA THR A 79 0.36 3.38 0.68
C THR A 79 0.69 4.84 0.96
N GLY A 80 1.67 5.39 0.26
CA GLY A 80 2.13 6.78 0.44
C GLY A 80 1.22 7.83 -0.21
N ILE A 81 1.69 9.07 -0.14
CA ILE A 81 1.03 10.24 -0.74
C ILE A 81 -0.41 10.39 -0.27
N GLY A 82 -0.62 10.32 1.06
CA GLY A 82 -1.92 10.58 1.70
C GLY A 82 -2.89 9.40 1.74
N ARG A 83 -2.62 8.28 1.05
CA ARG A 83 -3.56 7.17 0.89
C ARG A 83 -4.10 6.60 2.21
N THR A 84 -3.26 6.53 3.23
CA THR A 84 -3.62 5.97 4.54
C THR A 84 -4.00 7.03 5.58
N GLY A 85 -4.11 8.31 5.19
CA GLY A 85 -4.45 9.42 6.08
C GLY A 85 -3.23 10.13 6.70
N THR A 86 -2.03 9.71 6.32
CA THR A 86 -0.76 10.37 6.61
C THR A 86 0.04 10.45 5.32
N TRP A 87 1.11 11.26 5.25
CA TRP A 87 1.96 11.30 4.06
C TRP A 87 2.45 9.92 3.66
N PHE A 88 2.89 9.11 4.64
CA PHE A 88 3.39 7.76 4.44
C PHE A 88 2.84 6.82 5.52
N ALA A 89 2.58 5.58 5.17
CA ALA A 89 1.98 4.61 6.09
C ALA A 89 2.89 4.29 7.30
N PHE A 90 4.20 4.35 7.16
CA PHE A 90 5.12 4.11 8.27
C PHE A 90 4.95 5.10 9.44
N GLN A 91 4.38 6.28 9.17
CA GLN A 91 4.14 7.30 10.20
C GLN A 91 3.14 6.84 11.26
N HIS A 92 2.23 5.92 10.93
CA HIS A 92 1.29 5.34 11.89
C HIS A 92 1.97 4.56 13.01
N GLU A 93 3.16 4.03 12.77
CA GLU A 93 3.95 3.28 13.76
C GLU A 93 5.09 4.14 14.36
N GLY A 94 5.19 5.42 14.00
CA GLY A 94 6.19 6.35 14.51
C GLY A 94 7.64 5.97 14.15
N ILE A 95 7.85 5.25 13.06
CA ILE A 95 9.17 4.81 12.60
C ILE A 95 9.65 5.65 11.40
N VAL A 96 10.93 5.49 11.03
CA VAL A 96 11.49 6.03 9.79
C VAL A 96 12.29 4.92 9.11
N PRO A 97 11.99 4.57 7.84
CA PRO A 97 12.77 3.59 7.08
C PRO A 97 14.13 4.17 6.66
N ASP A 98 15.03 3.32 6.21
CA ASP A 98 16.30 3.74 5.62
C ASP A 98 16.15 4.10 4.14
N VAL A 99 15.21 3.41 3.46
CA VAL A 99 14.85 3.66 2.06
C VAL A 99 13.34 3.55 1.90
N MET A 100 12.75 4.39 1.06
CA MET A 100 11.37 4.22 0.61
C MET A 100 11.22 4.53 -0.87
N THR A 101 10.27 3.85 -1.51
CA THR A 101 9.90 4.09 -2.90
C THR A 101 8.51 4.69 -3.01
N LEU A 102 8.33 5.61 -3.96
CA LEU A 102 7.08 6.31 -4.24
C LEU A 102 6.78 6.27 -5.74
N ALA A 103 5.50 6.22 -6.10
CA ALA A 103 5.01 6.41 -7.46
C ALA A 103 3.50 6.71 -7.41
N LYS A 104 2.72 6.25 -8.38
CA LYS A 104 1.25 6.33 -8.46
C LYS A 104 0.69 7.70 -8.05
N GLY A 105 0.23 7.86 -6.81
CA GLY A 105 -0.32 9.10 -6.27
C GLY A 105 0.62 10.30 -6.40
N LEU A 106 1.92 10.09 -6.40
CA LEU A 106 2.91 11.16 -6.56
C LEU A 106 2.73 11.94 -7.86
N GLY A 107 2.38 11.25 -8.95
CA GLY A 107 2.16 11.88 -10.26
C GLY A 107 0.69 12.05 -10.63
N ASN A 108 -0.24 11.48 -9.84
CA ASN A 108 -1.69 11.54 -10.07
C ASN A 108 -2.09 11.28 -11.54
N GLY A 109 -1.48 10.29 -12.17
CA GLY A 109 -1.67 9.90 -13.58
C GLY A 109 -0.49 10.19 -14.50
N VAL A 110 0.39 11.13 -14.15
CA VAL A 110 1.65 11.34 -14.88
C VAL A 110 2.69 10.33 -14.38
N PRO A 111 3.40 9.62 -15.29
CA PRO A 111 4.42 8.65 -14.90
C PRO A 111 5.59 9.31 -14.18
N ILE A 112 5.74 9.02 -12.90
CA ILE A 112 6.87 9.42 -12.07
C ILE A 112 7.06 8.41 -10.94
N GLY A 113 8.30 8.18 -10.55
CA GLY A 113 8.67 7.45 -9.35
C GLY A 113 9.79 8.17 -8.62
N ALA A 114 9.89 7.93 -7.34
CA ALA A 114 10.97 8.46 -6.51
C ALA A 114 11.49 7.35 -5.57
N CYS A 115 12.79 7.36 -5.33
CA CYS A 115 13.44 6.57 -4.31
C CYS A 115 14.12 7.53 -3.33
N LEU A 116 13.69 7.51 -2.08
CA LEU A 116 14.25 8.33 -1.02
C LEU A 116 15.08 7.45 -0.09
N ALA A 117 16.25 7.93 0.30
CA ALA A 117 17.12 7.23 1.21
C ALA A 117 17.71 8.19 2.25
N ARG A 118 18.03 7.66 3.44
CA ARG A 118 18.82 8.41 4.42
C ARG A 118 20.19 8.77 3.83
N ALA A 119 20.77 9.88 4.25
CA ALA A 119 22.02 10.40 3.69
C ALA A 119 23.14 9.35 3.63
N ALA A 120 23.32 8.55 4.68
CA ALA A 120 24.33 7.50 4.73
C ALA A 120 24.14 6.41 3.65
N VAL A 121 22.88 6.10 3.28
CA VAL A 121 22.54 5.14 2.23
C VAL A 121 22.63 5.79 0.85
N ALA A 122 22.18 7.04 0.73
CA ALA A 122 22.22 7.78 -0.54
C ALA A 122 23.66 7.96 -1.07
N GLN A 123 24.66 8.06 -0.20
CA GLN A 123 26.06 8.16 -0.58
C GLN A 123 26.60 6.92 -1.34
N LEU A 124 25.89 5.79 -1.31
CA LEU A 124 26.24 4.61 -2.11
C LEU A 124 26.00 4.83 -3.61
N PHE A 125 25.15 5.79 -3.97
CA PHE A 125 24.91 6.19 -5.34
C PHE A 125 25.95 7.23 -5.77
N THR A 126 26.87 6.78 -6.61
CA THR A 126 27.92 7.63 -7.18
C THR A 126 27.60 7.95 -8.65
N PRO A 127 28.21 9.00 -9.25
CA PRO A 127 28.05 9.29 -10.68
C PRO A 127 28.27 8.04 -11.54
N GLY A 128 27.31 7.71 -12.40
CA GLY A 128 27.35 6.54 -13.28
C GLY A 128 26.82 5.23 -12.69
N SER A 129 26.50 5.17 -11.38
CA SER A 129 25.96 3.95 -10.77
C SER A 129 24.48 3.72 -11.08
N HIS A 130 23.74 4.76 -11.46
CA HIS A 130 22.34 4.71 -11.83
C HIS A 130 22.01 5.76 -12.86
N GLY A 131 21.02 5.49 -13.74
CA GLY A 131 20.55 6.42 -14.74
C GLY A 131 19.13 6.10 -15.21
N SER A 132 18.43 7.12 -15.70
CA SER A 132 17.11 7.01 -16.32
C SER A 132 16.96 8.07 -17.40
N THR A 133 16.53 7.67 -18.59
CA THR A 133 16.35 8.60 -19.71
C THR A 133 15.29 9.66 -19.40
N PHE A 134 14.16 9.28 -18.83
CA PHE A 134 13.03 10.20 -18.54
C PHE A 134 12.87 10.54 -17.06
N GLY A 135 13.67 9.93 -16.18
CA GLY A 135 13.62 10.21 -14.75
C GLY A 135 13.99 11.66 -14.43
N GLY A 136 13.21 12.30 -13.55
CA GLY A 136 13.44 13.67 -13.14
C GLY A 136 13.15 14.73 -14.22
N ASN A 137 12.37 14.39 -15.27
CA ASN A 137 12.02 15.39 -16.27
C ASN A 137 11.17 16.52 -15.65
N PRO A 138 11.34 17.79 -16.12
CA PRO A 138 10.73 18.96 -15.49
C PRO A 138 9.21 18.90 -15.40
N LEU A 139 8.54 18.35 -16.42
CA LEU A 139 7.07 18.25 -16.44
C LEU A 139 6.57 17.34 -15.32
N ALA A 140 7.07 16.10 -15.24
CA ALA A 140 6.66 15.15 -14.22
C ALA A 140 7.01 15.65 -12.80
N CYS A 141 8.18 16.27 -12.62
CA CYS A 141 8.57 16.86 -11.33
C CYS A 141 7.64 18.01 -10.93
N ARG A 142 7.27 18.91 -11.86
CA ARG A 142 6.31 19.99 -11.55
C ARG A 142 4.94 19.43 -11.17
N VAL A 143 4.46 18.40 -11.87
CA VAL A 143 3.20 17.73 -11.50
C VAL A 143 3.31 17.13 -10.10
N GLY A 144 4.39 16.42 -9.78
CA GLY A 144 4.60 15.89 -8.43
C GLY A 144 4.57 16.97 -7.35
N CYS A 145 5.27 18.08 -7.56
CA CYS A 145 5.21 19.23 -6.63
C CYS A 145 3.79 19.75 -6.46
N THR A 146 3.06 19.95 -7.57
CA THR A 146 1.67 20.44 -7.52
C THR A 146 0.75 19.45 -6.78
N VAL A 147 0.93 18.13 -6.94
CA VAL A 147 0.16 17.14 -6.18
C VAL A 147 0.39 17.31 -4.68
N LEU A 148 1.64 17.45 -4.24
CA LEU A 148 1.97 17.63 -2.83
C LEU A 148 1.40 18.97 -2.29
N GLU A 149 1.52 20.06 -3.05
CA GLU A 149 0.94 21.37 -2.75
C GLU A 149 -0.59 21.25 -2.52
N ILE A 150 -1.32 20.65 -3.46
CA ILE A 150 -2.79 20.44 -3.37
C ILE A 150 -3.19 19.60 -2.17
N ILE A 151 -2.50 18.48 -1.92
CA ILE A 151 -2.78 17.61 -0.77
C ILE A 151 -2.68 18.41 0.53
N GLN A 152 -1.66 19.24 0.66
CA GLN A 152 -1.43 20.06 1.85
C GLN A 152 -2.45 21.19 1.97
N GLU A 153 -2.65 21.97 0.89
CA GLU A 153 -3.54 23.14 0.88
C GLU A 153 -5.01 22.78 1.12
N GLN A 154 -5.45 21.63 0.63
CA GLN A 154 -6.83 21.17 0.76
C GLN A 154 -7.05 20.25 1.98
N GLY A 155 -6.04 20.01 2.83
CA GLY A 155 -6.18 19.15 4.01
C GLY A 155 -6.57 17.71 3.67
N LEU A 156 -6.05 17.17 2.55
CA LEU A 156 -6.50 15.86 2.06
C LEU A 156 -5.99 14.68 2.89
N LEU A 157 -4.97 14.85 3.72
CA LEU A 157 -4.52 13.83 4.66
C LEU A 157 -5.59 13.59 5.72
N GLU A 158 -6.05 14.65 6.34
CA GLU A 158 -7.10 14.62 7.37
C GLU A 158 -8.43 14.16 6.77
N ASN A 159 -8.73 14.56 5.53
CA ASN A 159 -9.90 14.06 4.82
C ASN A 159 -9.81 12.55 4.59
N ALA A 160 -8.68 12.05 4.09
CA ALA A 160 -8.46 10.62 3.85
C ALA A 160 -8.55 9.80 5.14
N ALA A 161 -8.02 10.30 6.25
CA ALA A 161 -8.15 9.67 7.56
C ALA A 161 -9.62 9.60 7.99
N ARG A 162 -10.30 10.73 8.02
CA ARG A 162 -11.70 10.86 8.47
C ARG A 162 -12.68 10.06 7.61
N GLN A 163 -12.61 10.21 6.28
CA GLN A 163 -13.52 9.50 5.37
C GLN A 163 -13.20 8.00 5.31
N GLY A 164 -11.92 7.64 5.42
CA GLY A 164 -11.50 6.24 5.47
C GLY A 164 -12.01 5.52 6.72
N GLU A 165 -11.91 6.14 7.88
CA GLU A 165 -12.47 5.62 9.13
C GLU A 165 -14.00 5.48 9.04
N HIS A 166 -14.67 6.53 8.51
CA HIS A 166 -16.12 6.49 8.32
C HIS A 166 -16.53 5.37 7.35
N LEU A 167 -15.88 5.25 6.19
CA LEU A 167 -16.16 4.20 5.21
C LEU A 167 -15.95 2.81 5.81
N LEU A 168 -14.85 2.59 6.53
CA LEU A 168 -14.55 1.32 7.17
C LEU A 168 -15.59 0.95 8.24
N ALA A 169 -15.99 1.90 9.06
CA ALA A 169 -17.02 1.71 10.08
C ALA A 169 -18.39 1.37 9.45
N ARG A 170 -18.80 2.12 8.40
CA ARG A 170 -20.06 1.87 7.69
C ARG A 170 -20.07 0.49 7.01
N LEU A 171 -19.00 0.12 6.34
CA LEU A 171 -18.88 -1.21 5.72
C LEU A 171 -18.97 -2.34 6.75
N ARG A 172 -18.38 -2.17 7.93
CA ARG A 172 -18.49 -3.16 9.01
C ARG A 172 -19.93 -3.30 9.50
N ILE A 173 -20.61 -2.19 9.78
CA ILE A 173 -22.02 -2.22 10.22
C ILE A 173 -22.91 -2.98 9.22
N GLU A 174 -22.72 -2.77 7.93
CA GLU A 174 -23.58 -3.34 6.89
C GLU A 174 -23.19 -4.78 6.50
N LEU A 175 -21.92 -5.15 6.62
CA LEU A 175 -21.38 -6.35 5.97
C LEU A 175 -20.63 -7.32 6.90
N GLU A 176 -20.38 -7.00 8.19
CA GLU A 176 -19.53 -7.86 9.04
C GLU A 176 -20.19 -9.24 9.29
N GLU A 177 -21.51 -9.28 9.36
CA GLU A 177 -22.29 -10.51 9.51
C GLU A 177 -22.79 -11.09 8.17
N HIS A 178 -22.44 -10.47 7.04
CA HIS A 178 -22.87 -10.92 5.74
C HIS A 178 -22.21 -12.26 5.38
N PRO A 179 -22.97 -13.31 4.99
CA PRO A 179 -22.45 -14.67 4.82
C PRO A 179 -21.35 -14.80 3.76
N GLN A 180 -21.32 -13.87 2.82
CA GLN A 180 -20.31 -13.83 1.77
C GLN A 180 -19.05 -13.05 2.17
N VAL A 181 -19.03 -12.34 3.30
CA VAL A 181 -17.90 -11.52 3.74
C VAL A 181 -17.13 -12.25 4.84
N ARG A 182 -15.85 -12.42 4.62
CA ARG A 182 -14.93 -13.07 5.56
C ARG A 182 -14.21 -12.06 6.45
N ALA A 183 -13.81 -10.94 5.89
CA ALA A 183 -13.06 -9.91 6.61
C ALA A 183 -13.15 -8.56 5.92
N ILE A 184 -13.17 -7.48 6.70
CA ILE A 184 -13.07 -6.10 6.24
C ILE A 184 -11.89 -5.46 6.94
N ARG A 185 -10.93 -4.95 6.18
CA ARG A 185 -9.67 -4.38 6.69
C ARG A 185 -9.21 -3.20 5.87
N GLY A 186 -8.39 -2.35 6.44
CA GLY A 186 -7.83 -1.20 5.75
C GLY A 186 -7.29 -0.14 6.68
N LYS A 187 -6.74 0.91 6.06
CA LYS A 187 -6.26 2.11 6.74
C LYS A 187 -6.47 3.32 5.82
N GLY A 188 -7.08 4.40 6.35
CA GLY A 188 -7.47 5.53 5.53
C GLY A 188 -8.34 5.07 4.35
N LEU A 189 -8.07 5.59 3.16
CA LEU A 189 -8.78 5.25 1.93
C LEU A 189 -8.17 4.07 1.15
N MET A 190 -7.59 3.11 1.85
CA MET A 190 -7.13 1.82 1.32
C MET A 190 -7.84 0.70 2.05
N ILE A 191 -8.94 0.17 1.46
CA ILE A 191 -9.83 -0.78 2.11
C ILE A 191 -9.97 -2.04 1.26
N GLY A 192 -9.95 -3.20 1.92
CA GLY A 192 -10.18 -4.51 1.35
C GLY A 192 -11.33 -5.23 2.03
N ILE A 193 -12.27 -5.77 1.22
CA ILE A 193 -13.36 -6.63 1.67
C ILE A 193 -13.07 -8.02 1.11
N GLU A 194 -12.71 -8.96 1.98
CA GLU A 194 -12.45 -10.33 1.59
C GLU A 194 -13.74 -11.14 1.58
N LEU A 195 -14.03 -11.75 0.45
CA LEU A 195 -15.19 -12.62 0.26
C LEU A 195 -14.86 -14.07 0.60
N ALA A 196 -15.86 -14.81 1.04
CA ALA A 196 -15.75 -16.23 1.37
C ALA A 196 -15.37 -17.09 0.15
N SER A 197 -15.87 -16.73 -1.01
CA SER A 197 -15.66 -17.41 -2.29
C SER A 197 -15.25 -16.43 -3.40
N PRO A 198 -14.57 -16.90 -4.46
CA PRO A 198 -14.33 -16.08 -5.64
C PRO A 198 -15.64 -15.72 -6.34
N TYR A 199 -15.75 -14.46 -6.74
CA TYR A 199 -16.86 -13.95 -7.56
C TYR A 199 -16.37 -13.58 -8.96
N ARG A 200 -17.02 -14.13 -9.97
CA ARG A 200 -16.81 -13.71 -11.36
C ARG A 200 -17.62 -12.43 -11.60
N ASP A 201 -17.10 -11.60 -12.49
CA ASP A 201 -17.77 -10.41 -13.02
C ASP A 201 -18.19 -9.33 -12.00
N LEU A 202 -17.73 -9.44 -10.74
CA LEU A 202 -18.10 -8.51 -9.67
C LEU A 202 -17.75 -7.05 -10.01
N ALA A 203 -16.57 -6.82 -10.59
CA ALA A 203 -16.16 -5.48 -11.01
C ALA A 203 -17.01 -4.95 -12.17
N GLN A 204 -17.41 -5.83 -13.09
CA GLN A 204 -18.29 -5.47 -14.20
C GLN A 204 -19.69 -5.15 -13.71
N ARG A 205 -20.25 -5.97 -12.82
CA ARG A 205 -21.57 -5.73 -12.20
C ARG A 205 -21.56 -4.43 -11.41
N ALA A 206 -20.53 -4.19 -10.59
CA ALA A 206 -20.42 -2.93 -9.84
C ALA A 206 -20.47 -1.70 -10.76
N ALA A 207 -19.78 -1.75 -11.90
CA ALA A 207 -19.79 -0.65 -12.87
C ALA A 207 -21.14 -0.50 -13.58
N GLN A 208 -21.74 -1.59 -14.06
CA GLN A 208 -22.94 -1.56 -14.89
C GLN A 208 -24.23 -1.36 -14.08
N GLU A 209 -24.34 -2.02 -12.92
CA GLU A 209 -25.57 -2.01 -12.11
C GLU A 209 -25.58 -0.86 -11.08
N HIS A 210 -24.39 -0.45 -10.61
CA HIS A 210 -24.28 0.51 -9.50
C HIS A 210 -23.44 1.75 -9.80
N GLY A 211 -22.86 1.86 -11.02
CA GLY A 211 -22.00 2.99 -11.39
C GLY A 211 -20.72 3.11 -10.55
N LEU A 212 -20.29 2.00 -9.90
CA LEU A 212 -19.15 1.98 -9.01
C LEU A 212 -17.96 1.23 -9.64
N LEU A 213 -16.84 1.92 -9.82
CA LEU A 213 -15.60 1.29 -10.27
C LEU A 213 -14.86 0.70 -9.08
N ILE A 214 -14.72 -0.61 -9.07
CA ILE A 214 -13.96 -1.37 -8.07
C ILE A 214 -12.88 -2.23 -8.72
N ASN A 215 -11.90 -2.61 -7.93
CA ASN A 215 -10.92 -3.61 -8.33
C ASN A 215 -11.12 -4.87 -7.48
N VAL A 216 -11.07 -6.05 -8.11
CA VAL A 216 -11.16 -7.34 -7.41
C VAL A 216 -9.83 -8.07 -7.53
N THR A 217 -9.08 -8.13 -6.43
CA THR A 217 -7.80 -8.83 -6.38
C THR A 217 -8.00 -10.29 -5.97
N ARG A 218 -7.14 -11.18 -6.48
CA ARG A 218 -7.18 -12.62 -6.20
C ARG A 218 -8.56 -13.27 -6.41
N GLY A 219 -9.41 -12.66 -7.23
CA GLY A 219 -10.75 -13.14 -7.54
C GLY A 219 -11.78 -13.06 -6.41
N LYS A 220 -11.40 -12.63 -5.21
CA LYS A 220 -12.28 -12.63 -4.03
C LYS A 220 -12.10 -11.45 -3.07
N ILE A 221 -11.28 -10.47 -3.39
CA ILE A 221 -11.08 -9.31 -2.52
C ILE A 221 -11.46 -8.05 -3.26
N ILE A 222 -12.55 -7.43 -2.85
CA ILE A 222 -12.93 -6.10 -3.33
C ILE A 222 -11.96 -5.11 -2.71
N ARG A 223 -11.23 -4.39 -3.55
CA ARG A 223 -10.32 -3.34 -3.12
C ARG A 223 -10.89 -1.98 -3.49
N LEU A 224 -11.06 -1.14 -2.48
CA LEU A 224 -11.54 0.23 -2.60
C LEU A 224 -10.37 1.19 -2.40
N LEU A 225 -10.15 2.05 -3.40
CA LEU A 225 -9.12 3.08 -3.42
C LEU A 225 -9.74 4.40 -3.93
N PRO A 226 -10.76 4.94 -3.25
CA PRO A 226 -11.42 6.16 -3.71
C PRO A 226 -10.45 7.36 -3.68
N PRO A 227 -10.76 8.47 -4.37
CA PRO A 227 -9.90 9.66 -4.38
C PRO A 227 -9.78 10.27 -2.97
N LEU A 228 -8.65 10.97 -2.71
CA LEU A 228 -8.42 11.63 -1.42
C LEU A 228 -9.45 12.73 -1.14
N THR A 229 -10.11 13.24 -2.18
CA THR A 229 -11.19 14.25 -2.14
C THR A 229 -12.56 13.66 -1.81
N LEU A 230 -12.66 12.35 -1.50
CA LEU A 230 -13.91 11.67 -1.20
C LEU A 230 -14.74 12.45 -0.18
N GLU A 231 -16.02 12.67 -0.49
CA GLU A 231 -16.97 13.32 0.39
C GLU A 231 -17.84 12.31 1.16
N ARG A 232 -18.45 12.75 2.26
CA ARG A 232 -19.29 11.88 3.09
C ARG A 232 -20.48 11.27 2.33
N LYS A 233 -21.11 12.05 1.41
CA LYS A 233 -22.21 11.54 0.58
C LYS A 233 -21.77 10.39 -0.34
N GLU A 234 -20.51 10.46 -0.83
CA GLU A 234 -19.94 9.44 -1.70
C GLU A 234 -19.57 8.17 -0.91
N VAL A 235 -19.15 8.31 0.37
CA VAL A 235 -19.00 7.17 1.27
C VAL A 235 -20.31 6.37 1.37
N GLU A 236 -21.44 7.05 1.60
CA GLU A 236 -22.76 6.38 1.68
C GLU A 236 -23.20 5.78 0.34
N MET A 237 -22.79 6.37 -0.78
CA MET A 237 -23.02 5.78 -2.11
C MET A 237 -22.22 4.49 -2.30
N ILE A 238 -20.93 4.49 -1.93
CA ILE A 238 -20.06 3.31 -2.00
C ILE A 238 -20.61 2.18 -1.14
N VAL A 239 -20.95 2.48 0.11
CA VAL A 239 -21.50 1.48 1.05
C VAL A 239 -22.77 0.84 0.46
N ARG A 240 -23.73 1.63 0.05
CA ARG A 240 -24.99 1.13 -0.56
C ARG A 240 -24.75 0.29 -1.82
N ALA A 241 -23.82 0.73 -2.68
CA ALA A 241 -23.51 0.01 -3.90
C ALA A 241 -22.86 -1.36 -3.60
N ILE A 242 -21.93 -1.42 -2.64
CA ILE A 242 -21.27 -2.67 -2.25
C ILE A 242 -22.26 -3.62 -1.57
N THR A 243 -23.13 -3.13 -0.65
CA THR A 243 -24.15 -3.97 -0.02
C THR A 243 -25.06 -4.62 -1.06
N ARG A 244 -25.65 -3.81 -1.96
CA ARG A 244 -26.52 -4.33 -3.02
C ARG A 244 -25.83 -5.24 -4.03
N LEU A 245 -24.53 -5.06 -4.22
CA LEU A 245 -23.74 -5.90 -5.13
C LEU A 245 -23.55 -7.32 -4.57
N LEU A 246 -23.57 -7.46 -3.24
CA LEU A 246 -23.36 -8.73 -2.55
C LEU A 246 -24.70 -9.44 -2.22
N ASP A 247 -25.82 -8.71 -2.15
CA ASP A 247 -27.17 -9.28 -2.07
C ASP A 247 -27.55 -10.02 -3.38
#